data_233dcf483cdc635b7d6741e0dd966dcd
#
_entry.id   233dcf483cdc635b7d6741e0dd966dcd
#
_cell.length_a   1.000
_cell.length_b   1.000
_cell.length_c   1.000
_cell.angle_alpha   90.00
_cell.angle_beta   90.00
_cell.angle_gamma   90.00
#
_symmetry.space_group_name_H-M   'P 1'
#
loop_
_entity.id
_entity.type
_entity.pdbx_description
1 polymer ?
#
loop_
_entity_poly.entity_id
_entity_poly.type
_entity_poly.pdbx_seq_one_letter_code
_entity_poly.pdbx_strand_id
1 'polypeptide(L)'
;MIRPLILLAVCSLAVPIYAADPPSPLAERFLHNGKFADGETASLLALDANPTDDEARFGLGVIQFVRAVENLGQAMYEYGAVSENATQPFLRLPVPKNRQPSAISYKALGRVLDAFAADLSRAEATLAGIKNNKVKLRLRLAKITFDFSGTGNDRTTLFELLTKLNGGRFDFQKADPDFRVHFDRGDVAWLRAYCHLLSAMVEGYRAVDEEAGFERRVTGIFPKIEGAAGKAEDINWQGLKVVDARERFPIVGGMYFLLASEIAV
;
A
#
# COMPACT_ATOMS: atom_id res chain seq x y z
N MET A 1 31.43 -57.48 54.58
CA MET A 1 31.16 -56.02 54.58
C MET A 1 31.04 -55.56 53.10
N ILE A 2 29.80 -55.45 52.57
CA ILE A 2 29.51 -55.11 51.22
C ILE A 2 28.96 -53.68 51.24
N ARG A 3 29.67 -52.71 50.56
CA ARG A 3 29.25 -51.32 50.40
C ARG A 3 28.35 -51.21 49.13
N PRO A 4 27.14 -50.67 49.18
CA PRO A 4 26.38 -50.39 47.96
C PRO A 4 26.85 -49.09 47.31
N LEU A 5 27.20 -49.16 46.03
CA LEU A 5 27.42 -48.02 45.16
C LEU A 5 26.06 -47.43 44.79
N ILE A 6 25.80 -46.21 45.23
CA ILE A 6 24.64 -45.43 44.80
C ILE A 6 25.02 -44.74 43.47
N LEU A 7 24.44 -45.20 42.38
CA LEU A 7 24.55 -44.58 41.05
C LEU A 7 23.54 -43.42 40.97
N LEU A 8 24.02 -42.17 41.08
CA LEU A 8 23.20 -40.98 40.87
C LEU A 8 22.99 -40.79 39.38
N ALA A 9 21.82 -41.16 38.86
CA ALA A 9 21.41 -40.83 37.48
C ALA A 9 21.00 -39.36 37.42
N VAL A 10 21.88 -38.51 36.87
CA VAL A 10 21.55 -37.11 36.53
C VAL A 10 20.72 -37.14 35.27
N CYS A 11 19.39 -37.10 35.40
CA CYS A 11 18.49 -36.83 34.29
C CYS A 11 18.65 -35.35 33.86
N SER A 12 19.45 -35.11 32.82
CA SER A 12 19.50 -33.81 32.12
C SER A 12 18.14 -33.57 31.46
N LEU A 13 17.29 -32.79 32.09
CA LEU A 13 16.08 -32.26 31.47
C LEU A 13 16.55 -31.28 30.37
N ALA A 14 16.63 -31.75 29.14
CA ALA A 14 16.77 -30.88 27.96
C ALA A 14 15.47 -30.10 27.84
N VAL A 15 15.44 -28.89 28.41
CA VAL A 15 14.37 -27.92 28.13
C VAL A 15 14.53 -27.52 26.69
N PRO A 16 13.51 -27.73 25.83
CA PRO A 16 13.58 -27.23 24.47
C PRO A 16 13.73 -25.69 24.52
N ILE A 17 14.89 -25.20 24.12
CA ILE A 17 15.10 -23.77 23.89
C ILE A 17 14.26 -23.44 22.65
N TYR A 18 13.03 -22.98 22.86
CA TYR A 18 12.29 -22.31 21.79
C TYR A 18 13.12 -21.08 21.45
N ALA A 19 13.70 -21.08 20.24
CA ALA A 19 14.33 -19.89 19.72
C ALA A 19 13.29 -18.77 19.74
N ALA A 20 13.54 -17.72 20.53
CA ALA A 20 12.66 -16.57 20.56
C ALA A 20 12.53 -16.04 19.13
N ASP A 21 11.31 -15.73 18.71
CA ASP A 21 11.09 -15.08 17.43
C ASP A 21 12.01 -13.87 17.33
N PRO A 22 12.74 -13.71 16.22
CA PRO A 22 13.58 -12.54 16.06
C PRO A 22 12.76 -11.27 16.17
N PRO A 23 13.34 -10.18 16.69
CA PRO A 23 12.61 -8.93 16.91
C PRO A 23 11.94 -8.46 15.60
N SER A 24 10.74 -7.89 15.73
CA SER A 24 10.03 -7.32 14.57
C SER A 24 10.84 -6.18 13.95
N PRO A 25 10.87 -6.06 12.61
CA PRO A 25 11.53 -4.94 11.94
C PRO A 25 11.02 -3.59 12.43
N LEU A 26 11.89 -2.58 12.45
CA LEU A 26 11.53 -1.22 12.88
C LEU A 26 10.30 -0.70 12.15
N ALA A 27 10.20 -0.94 10.84
CA ALA A 27 9.12 -0.50 9.99
C ALA A 27 7.74 -1.06 10.42
N GLU A 28 7.69 -2.31 10.91
CA GLU A 28 6.43 -3.01 11.20
C GLU A 28 5.56 -2.26 12.20
N ARG A 29 6.17 -1.72 13.27
CA ARG A 29 5.46 -0.95 14.29
C ARG A 29 4.74 0.27 13.71
N PHE A 30 5.36 0.99 12.79
CA PHE A 30 4.80 2.19 12.19
C PHE A 30 3.74 1.86 11.14
N LEU A 31 3.97 0.79 10.36
CA LEU A 31 3.01 0.28 9.38
C LEU A 31 1.70 -0.15 10.05
N HIS A 32 1.78 -0.86 11.19
CA HIS A 32 0.58 -1.32 11.91
C HIS A 32 -0.19 -0.19 12.58
N ASN A 33 0.47 0.88 12.98
CA ASN A 33 -0.17 2.01 13.63
C ASN A 33 -0.61 3.11 12.64
N GLY A 34 -0.39 2.96 11.33
CA GLY A 34 -0.66 3.98 10.34
C GLY A 34 0.15 5.27 10.59
N LYS A 35 1.37 5.14 11.16
CA LYS A 35 2.25 6.27 11.48
C LYS A 35 3.42 6.33 10.49
N PHE A 36 3.10 6.45 9.21
CA PHE A 36 4.11 6.33 8.15
C PHE A 36 5.13 7.48 8.17
N ALA A 37 4.71 8.71 8.46
CA ALA A 37 5.63 9.84 8.56
C ALA A 37 6.64 9.67 9.70
N ASP A 38 6.16 9.23 10.88
CA ASP A 38 7.04 8.93 12.02
C ASP A 38 7.98 7.76 11.70
N GLY A 39 7.47 6.75 10.99
CA GLY A 39 8.24 5.59 10.56
C GLY A 39 9.33 5.94 9.56
N GLU A 40 9.05 6.83 8.61
CA GLU A 40 10.06 7.36 7.67
C GLU A 40 11.18 8.08 8.44
N THR A 41 10.82 8.99 9.35
CA THR A 41 11.79 9.71 10.18
C THR A 41 12.66 8.76 11.02
N ALA A 42 12.04 7.79 11.69
CA ALA A 42 12.77 6.83 12.51
C ALA A 42 13.71 5.93 11.68
N SER A 43 13.27 5.53 10.48
CA SER A 43 14.09 4.72 9.58
C SER A 43 15.27 5.51 8.99
N LEU A 44 15.08 6.79 8.68
CA LEU A 44 16.18 7.67 8.25
C LEU A 44 17.23 7.84 9.36
N LEU A 45 16.80 8.08 10.60
CA LEU A 45 17.71 8.15 11.74
C LEU A 45 18.49 6.84 11.96
N ALA A 46 17.84 5.69 11.79
CA ALA A 46 18.51 4.39 11.88
C ALA A 46 19.56 4.22 10.78
N LEU A 47 19.28 4.68 9.56
CA LEU A 47 20.21 4.64 8.43
C LEU A 47 21.33 5.66 8.55
N ASP A 48 21.12 6.80 9.19
CA ASP A 48 22.20 7.75 9.53
C ASP A 48 23.20 7.12 10.51
N ALA A 49 22.70 6.35 11.49
CA ALA A 49 23.54 5.62 12.43
C ALA A 49 24.22 4.39 11.81
N ASN A 50 23.55 3.70 10.88
CA ASN A 50 24.09 2.53 10.16
C ASN A 50 23.68 2.57 8.68
N PRO A 51 24.45 3.25 7.81
CA PRO A 51 24.14 3.39 6.38
C PRO A 51 24.13 2.07 5.59
N THR A 52 24.64 0.98 6.16
CA THR A 52 24.70 -0.34 5.53
C THR A 52 23.56 -1.27 5.94
N ASP A 53 22.63 -0.80 6.77
CA ASP A 53 21.48 -1.58 7.20
C ASP A 53 20.42 -1.65 6.08
N ASP A 54 20.58 -2.66 5.23
CA ASP A 54 19.67 -2.88 4.11
C ASP A 54 18.29 -3.40 4.56
N GLU A 55 18.15 -3.99 5.75
CA GLU A 55 16.83 -4.34 6.30
C GLU A 55 16.06 -3.06 6.67
N ALA A 56 16.70 -2.13 7.40
CA ALA A 56 16.10 -0.83 7.70
C ALA A 56 15.77 -0.03 6.42
N ARG A 57 16.64 -0.10 5.40
CA ARG A 57 16.43 0.53 4.10
C ARG A 57 15.24 -0.07 3.35
N PHE A 58 15.08 -1.40 3.39
CA PHE A 58 13.93 -2.07 2.81
C PHE A 58 12.65 -1.65 3.52
N GLY A 59 12.66 -1.66 4.87
CA GLY A 59 11.53 -1.18 5.67
C GLY A 59 11.14 0.28 5.35
N LEU A 60 12.14 1.17 5.18
CA LEU A 60 11.93 2.55 4.76
C LEU A 60 11.25 2.64 3.38
N GLY A 61 11.74 1.88 2.40
CA GLY A 61 11.15 1.87 1.06
C GLY A 61 9.69 1.40 1.07
N VAL A 62 9.36 0.39 1.87
CA VAL A 62 7.97 -0.07 2.06
C VAL A 62 7.12 1.02 2.72
N ILE A 63 7.61 1.68 3.79
CA ILE A 63 6.89 2.79 4.44
C ILE A 63 6.61 3.90 3.44
N GLN A 64 7.60 4.30 2.65
CA GLN A 64 7.46 5.38 1.65
C GLN A 64 6.44 5.02 0.58
N PHE A 65 6.46 3.77 0.09
CA PHE A 65 5.47 3.28 -0.87
C PHE A 65 4.05 3.29 -0.29
N VAL A 66 3.86 2.74 0.91
CA VAL A 66 2.56 2.69 1.58
C VAL A 66 2.04 4.10 1.88
N ARG A 67 2.94 5.02 2.29
CA ARG A 67 2.62 6.43 2.50
C ARG A 67 2.20 7.14 1.20
N ALA A 68 2.85 6.83 0.07
CA ALA A 68 2.44 7.36 -1.23
C ALA A 68 0.99 6.99 -1.56
N VAL A 69 0.60 5.73 -1.31
CA VAL A 69 -0.78 5.25 -1.48
C VAL A 69 -1.74 5.96 -0.52
N GLU A 70 -1.35 6.14 0.74
CA GLU A 70 -2.18 6.86 1.72
C GLU A 70 -2.37 8.33 1.34
N ASN A 71 -1.31 9.04 0.95
CA ASN A 71 -1.38 10.44 0.53
C ASN A 71 -2.30 10.61 -0.69
N LEU A 72 -2.21 9.71 -1.68
CA LEU A 72 -3.13 9.69 -2.81
C LEU A 72 -4.58 9.48 -2.33
N GLY A 73 -4.80 8.51 -1.44
CA GLY A 73 -6.13 8.23 -0.87
C GLY A 73 -6.70 9.42 -0.10
N GLN A 74 -5.88 10.13 0.68
CA GLN A 74 -6.29 11.34 1.41
C GLN A 74 -6.69 12.47 0.46
N ALA A 75 -5.92 12.69 -0.62
CA ALA A 75 -6.29 13.64 -1.64
C ALA A 75 -7.60 13.25 -2.35
N MET A 76 -7.77 11.97 -2.68
CA MET A 76 -9.02 11.46 -3.25
C MET A 76 -10.21 11.68 -2.30
N TYR A 77 -10.03 11.45 -1.01
CA TYR A 77 -11.03 11.72 0.02
C TYR A 77 -11.37 13.21 0.11
N GLU A 78 -10.36 14.09 0.15
CA GLU A 78 -10.55 15.54 0.21
C GLU A 78 -11.51 16.04 -0.89
N TYR A 79 -11.33 15.55 -2.11
CA TYR A 79 -12.18 15.93 -3.25
C TYR A 79 -13.41 15.04 -3.41
N GLY A 80 -13.67 14.11 -2.49
CA GLY A 80 -14.87 13.28 -2.44
C GLY A 80 -14.97 12.26 -3.57
N ALA A 81 -13.85 11.69 -3.99
CA ALA A 81 -13.81 10.76 -5.10
C ALA A 81 -14.72 9.54 -4.90
N VAL A 82 -15.48 9.21 -5.95
CA VAL A 82 -16.22 7.96 -6.11
C VAL A 82 -15.35 7.00 -6.92
N SER A 83 -14.49 6.27 -6.21
CA SER A 83 -13.40 5.51 -6.81
C SER A 83 -13.85 4.41 -7.77
N GLU A 84 -15.05 3.86 -7.58
CA GLU A 84 -15.64 2.84 -8.45
C GLU A 84 -15.85 3.33 -9.87
N ASN A 85 -16.04 4.64 -10.04
CA ASN A 85 -16.26 5.28 -11.33
C ASN A 85 -14.96 5.65 -12.05
N ALA A 86 -13.81 5.57 -11.37
CA ALA A 86 -12.53 5.89 -12.00
C ALA A 86 -12.16 4.86 -13.07
N THR A 87 -11.76 5.32 -14.25
CA THR A 87 -11.25 4.47 -15.33
C THR A 87 -9.80 4.08 -15.09
N GLN A 88 -9.04 4.95 -14.43
CA GLN A 88 -7.62 4.72 -14.13
C GLN A 88 -7.47 3.85 -12.88
N PRO A 89 -6.74 2.72 -12.94
CA PRO A 89 -6.60 1.79 -11.82
C PRO A 89 -6.04 2.42 -10.55
N PHE A 90 -5.08 3.34 -10.66
CA PHE A 90 -4.46 4.02 -9.51
C PHE A 90 -5.41 5.00 -8.79
N LEU A 91 -6.51 5.42 -9.43
CA LEU A 91 -7.56 6.24 -8.81
C LEU A 91 -8.68 5.40 -8.17
N ARG A 92 -8.63 4.07 -8.24
CA ARG A 92 -9.65 3.17 -7.69
C ARG A 92 -9.43 2.81 -6.22
N LEU A 93 -8.75 3.66 -5.47
CA LEU A 93 -8.61 3.44 -4.03
C LEU A 93 -9.97 3.55 -3.34
N PRO A 94 -10.40 2.56 -2.54
CA PRO A 94 -11.71 2.59 -1.87
C PRO A 94 -11.67 3.52 -0.66
N VAL A 95 -11.62 4.82 -0.93
CA VAL A 95 -11.65 5.87 0.10
C VAL A 95 -13.05 5.99 0.72
N PRO A 96 -13.16 6.35 2.01
CA PRO A 96 -14.45 6.58 2.64
C PRO A 96 -15.18 7.76 2.01
N LYS A 97 -16.51 7.81 2.17
CA LYS A 97 -17.30 8.91 1.63
C LYS A 97 -17.05 10.21 2.40
N ASN A 98 -16.59 11.25 1.72
CA ASN A 98 -16.53 12.60 2.27
C ASN A 98 -17.90 13.29 2.08
N ARG A 99 -18.48 13.79 3.19
CA ARG A 99 -19.77 14.50 3.15
C ARG A 99 -19.65 15.99 2.78
N GLN A 100 -18.43 16.53 2.87
CA GLN A 100 -18.13 17.93 2.58
C GLN A 100 -16.88 18.08 1.71
N PRO A 101 -16.90 17.50 0.49
CA PRO A 101 -15.74 17.52 -0.37
C PRO A 101 -15.42 18.93 -0.87
N SER A 102 -14.14 19.21 -1.04
CA SER A 102 -13.63 20.36 -1.76
C SER A 102 -13.91 20.25 -3.26
N ALA A 103 -14.03 21.37 -3.95
CA ALA A 103 -14.10 21.36 -5.42
C ALA A 103 -12.71 21.07 -6.00
N ILE A 104 -12.65 20.15 -6.98
CA ILE A 104 -11.41 19.84 -7.68
C ILE A 104 -11.27 20.69 -8.93
N SER A 105 -10.06 21.19 -9.19
CA SER A 105 -9.69 21.83 -10.46
C SER A 105 -8.71 20.96 -11.25
N TYR A 106 -8.56 21.25 -12.55
CA TYR A 106 -7.53 20.63 -13.39
C TYR A 106 -6.14 20.71 -12.76
N LYS A 107 -5.77 21.91 -12.28
CA LYS A 107 -4.48 22.13 -11.62
C LYS A 107 -4.35 21.39 -10.29
N ALA A 108 -5.45 21.26 -9.54
CA ALA A 108 -5.44 20.50 -8.27
C ALA A 108 -5.19 19.01 -8.51
N LEU A 109 -5.89 18.40 -9.48
CA LEU A 109 -5.63 17.00 -9.83
C LEU A 109 -4.20 16.82 -10.34
N GLY A 110 -3.71 17.74 -11.18
CA GLY A 110 -2.31 17.72 -11.63
C GLY A 110 -1.33 17.66 -10.46
N ARG A 111 -1.48 18.52 -9.45
CA ARG A 111 -0.63 18.52 -8.24
C ARG A 111 -0.71 17.21 -7.46
N VAL A 112 -1.92 16.63 -7.31
CA VAL A 112 -2.10 15.34 -6.64
C VAL A 112 -1.32 14.23 -7.35
N LEU A 113 -1.40 14.19 -8.67
CA LEU A 113 -0.69 13.20 -9.48
C LEU A 113 0.82 13.40 -9.46
N ASP A 114 1.29 14.66 -9.51
CA ASP A 114 2.72 15.00 -9.40
C ASP A 114 3.28 14.58 -8.04
N ALA A 115 2.55 14.84 -6.96
CA ALA A 115 2.96 14.44 -5.62
C ALA A 115 3.03 12.90 -5.49
N PHE A 116 2.06 12.19 -6.03
CA PHE A 116 2.06 10.73 -6.02
C PHE A 116 3.26 10.15 -6.79
N ALA A 117 3.55 10.66 -8.01
CA ALA A 117 4.71 10.23 -8.78
C ALA A 117 6.04 10.54 -8.07
N ALA A 118 6.15 11.69 -7.40
CA ALA A 118 7.32 12.07 -6.61
C ALA A 118 7.52 11.15 -5.40
N ASP A 119 6.44 10.79 -4.70
CA ASP A 119 6.48 9.85 -3.57
C ASP A 119 6.91 8.44 -4.02
N LEU A 120 6.39 7.95 -5.15
CA LEU A 120 6.81 6.68 -5.76
C LEU A 120 8.30 6.69 -6.14
N SER A 121 8.77 7.79 -6.74
CA SER A 121 10.18 7.96 -7.09
C SER A 121 11.09 7.93 -5.87
N ARG A 122 10.65 8.52 -4.75
CA ARG A 122 11.38 8.48 -3.47
C ARG A 122 11.50 7.05 -2.93
N ALA A 123 10.39 6.30 -2.93
CA ALA A 123 10.39 4.90 -2.50
C ALA A 123 11.31 4.04 -3.38
N GLU A 124 11.25 4.22 -4.70
CA GLU A 124 12.11 3.54 -5.65
C GLU A 124 13.59 3.81 -5.41
N ALA A 125 13.97 5.08 -5.26
CA ALA A 125 15.35 5.48 -5.01
C ALA A 125 15.91 4.89 -3.70
N THR A 126 15.07 4.84 -2.65
CA THR A 126 15.42 4.18 -1.38
C THR A 126 15.70 2.69 -1.59
N LEU A 127 14.79 1.99 -2.28
CA LEU A 127 14.92 0.55 -2.57
C LEU A 127 16.11 0.25 -3.50
N ALA A 128 16.42 1.13 -4.45
CA ALA A 128 17.57 1.02 -5.33
C ALA A 128 18.90 1.02 -4.56
N GLY A 129 18.95 1.67 -3.40
CA GLY A 129 20.11 1.71 -2.51
C GLY A 129 20.46 0.38 -1.84
N ILE A 130 19.58 -0.63 -1.86
CA ILE A 130 19.81 -1.93 -1.24
C ILE A 130 20.86 -2.70 -2.04
N LYS A 131 21.94 -3.12 -1.37
CA LYS A 131 23.08 -3.85 -2.00
C LYS A 131 23.17 -5.30 -1.58
N ASN A 132 22.66 -5.66 -0.41
CA ASN A 132 22.73 -7.00 0.13
C ASN A 132 21.78 -7.95 -0.61
N ASN A 133 22.33 -8.94 -1.31
CA ASN A 133 21.54 -9.95 -2.03
C ASN A 133 20.81 -10.94 -1.09
N LYS A 134 21.13 -10.93 0.20
CA LYS A 134 20.50 -11.77 1.22
C LYS A 134 19.58 -10.97 2.15
N VAL A 135 19.23 -9.74 1.76
CA VAL A 135 18.32 -8.91 2.55
C VAL A 135 17.00 -9.65 2.78
N LYS A 136 16.48 -9.56 3.97
CA LYS A 136 15.18 -10.12 4.37
C LYS A 136 14.41 -9.06 5.13
N LEU A 137 13.11 -8.99 4.87
CA LEU A 137 12.18 -8.17 5.62
C LEU A 137 10.94 -9.02 5.95
N ARG A 138 10.59 -9.11 7.22
CA ARG A 138 9.44 -9.91 7.68
C ARG A 138 8.35 -8.98 8.16
N LEU A 139 7.15 -9.08 7.56
CA LEU A 139 6.03 -8.20 7.89
C LEU A 139 4.74 -9.00 8.03
N ARG A 140 3.91 -8.59 8.98
CA ARG A 140 2.51 -9.01 9.08
C ARG A 140 1.64 -8.04 8.28
N LEU A 141 1.41 -8.38 7.01
CA LEU A 141 0.74 -7.50 6.04
C LEU A 141 -0.69 -7.18 6.45
N ALA A 142 -1.41 -8.12 7.05
CA ALA A 142 -2.79 -7.94 7.48
C ALA A 142 -2.98 -6.75 8.42
N LYS A 143 -1.95 -6.41 9.20
CA LYS A 143 -1.99 -5.35 10.22
C LYS A 143 -1.57 -3.97 9.71
N ILE A 144 -1.10 -3.85 8.48
CA ILE A 144 -0.80 -2.54 7.88
C ILE A 144 -2.09 -1.75 7.80
N THR A 145 -2.10 -0.54 8.37
CA THR A 145 -3.32 0.24 8.55
C THR A 145 -3.20 1.60 7.88
N PHE A 146 -4.18 1.94 7.06
CA PHE A 146 -4.30 3.21 6.34
C PHE A 146 -5.34 4.12 6.99
N ASP A 147 -5.13 5.43 6.90
CA ASP A 147 -6.09 6.47 7.22
C ASP A 147 -6.33 7.37 6.00
N PHE A 148 -7.21 6.94 5.11
CA PHE A 148 -7.54 7.71 3.91
C PHE A 148 -8.35 8.97 4.18
N SER A 149 -8.98 9.10 5.35
CA SER A 149 -9.67 10.33 5.73
C SER A 149 -8.74 11.39 6.34
N GLY A 150 -7.59 10.97 6.85
CA GLY A 150 -6.67 11.81 7.61
C GLY A 150 -7.19 12.21 8.98
N THR A 151 -8.34 11.65 9.43
CA THR A 151 -9.00 12.03 10.70
C THR A 151 -8.65 11.10 11.85
N GLY A 152 -8.05 9.93 11.56
CA GLY A 152 -7.78 8.87 12.52
C GLY A 152 -8.98 7.97 12.84
N ASN A 153 -10.19 8.31 12.37
CA ASN A 153 -11.42 7.61 12.73
C ASN A 153 -11.80 6.48 11.74
N ASP A 154 -11.50 6.66 10.45
CA ASP A 154 -11.89 5.75 9.37
C ASP A 154 -10.68 4.95 8.86
N ARG A 155 -10.06 4.20 9.77
CA ARG A 155 -8.89 3.38 9.43
C ARG A 155 -9.31 2.08 8.76
N THR A 156 -8.53 1.65 7.76
CA THR A 156 -8.73 0.39 7.05
C THR A 156 -7.42 -0.39 7.01
N THR A 157 -7.50 -1.71 7.20
CA THR A 157 -6.31 -2.56 7.07
C THR A 157 -6.01 -2.88 5.61
N LEU A 158 -4.77 -3.29 5.32
CA LEU A 158 -4.38 -3.71 3.97
C LEU A 158 -5.28 -4.87 3.47
N PHE A 159 -5.65 -5.80 4.34
CA PHE A 159 -6.49 -6.93 3.93
C PHE A 159 -7.93 -6.51 3.65
N GLU A 160 -8.50 -5.58 4.40
CA GLU A 160 -9.79 -4.95 4.08
C GLU A 160 -9.73 -4.20 2.75
N LEU A 161 -8.63 -3.44 2.54
CA LEU A 161 -8.38 -2.72 1.30
C LEU A 161 -8.34 -3.68 0.10
N LEU A 162 -7.54 -4.75 0.20
CA LEU A 162 -7.42 -5.76 -0.85
C LEU A 162 -8.75 -6.49 -1.10
N THR A 163 -9.51 -6.79 -0.05
CA THR A 163 -10.85 -7.40 -0.18
C THR A 163 -11.79 -6.49 -0.98
N LYS A 164 -11.80 -5.19 -0.69
CA LYS A 164 -12.60 -4.20 -1.43
C LYS A 164 -12.14 -4.08 -2.89
N LEU A 165 -10.84 -3.98 -3.13
CA LEU A 165 -10.26 -3.82 -4.46
C LEU A 165 -10.54 -5.02 -5.39
N ASN A 166 -10.61 -6.23 -4.85
CA ASN A 166 -10.91 -7.42 -5.65
C ASN A 166 -12.42 -7.73 -5.77
N GLY A 167 -13.28 -6.81 -5.29
CA GLY A 167 -14.74 -6.96 -5.31
C GLY A 167 -15.25 -8.11 -4.42
N GLY A 168 -14.55 -8.41 -3.33
CA GLY A 168 -14.92 -9.45 -2.36
C GLY A 168 -14.71 -10.89 -2.84
N ARG A 169 -14.05 -11.11 -3.99
CA ARG A 169 -13.81 -12.47 -4.53
C ARG A 169 -12.88 -13.30 -3.66
N PHE A 170 -11.88 -12.66 -3.05
CA PHE A 170 -11.03 -13.24 -2.04
C PHE A 170 -11.25 -12.47 -0.73
N ASP A 171 -11.67 -13.19 0.28
CA ASP A 171 -11.83 -12.63 1.62
C ASP A 171 -10.52 -12.75 2.38
N PHE A 172 -9.64 -11.77 2.20
CA PHE A 172 -8.35 -11.72 2.90
C PHE A 172 -8.50 -11.62 4.42
N GLN A 173 -9.70 -11.23 4.92
CA GLN A 173 -9.96 -11.16 6.36
C GLN A 173 -10.00 -12.54 7.02
N LYS A 174 -10.19 -13.62 6.23
CA LYS A 174 -10.10 -15.00 6.73
C LYS A 174 -8.67 -15.51 6.90
N ALA A 175 -7.69 -14.81 6.35
CA ALA A 175 -6.28 -15.16 6.54
C ALA A 175 -5.86 -14.84 7.98
N ASP A 176 -4.90 -15.62 8.51
CA ASP A 176 -4.32 -15.37 9.82
C ASP A 176 -3.69 -13.96 9.88
N PRO A 177 -4.16 -13.05 10.74
CA PRO A 177 -3.62 -11.71 10.84
C PRO A 177 -2.19 -11.67 11.37
N ASP A 178 -1.72 -12.73 11.99
CA ASP A 178 -0.36 -12.86 12.50
C ASP A 178 0.59 -13.58 11.54
N PHE A 179 0.08 -14.03 10.39
CA PHE A 179 0.92 -14.61 9.35
C PHE A 179 1.97 -13.60 8.88
N ARG A 180 3.23 -14.05 8.88
CA ARG A 180 4.39 -13.25 8.48
C ARG A 180 4.84 -13.60 7.07
N VAL A 181 4.80 -12.63 6.19
CA VAL A 181 5.40 -12.74 4.87
C VAL A 181 6.90 -12.42 4.98
N HIS A 182 7.73 -13.24 4.34
CA HIS A 182 9.17 -13.07 4.30
C HIS A 182 9.58 -12.54 2.93
N PHE A 183 9.80 -11.25 2.87
CA PHE A 183 10.27 -10.57 1.66
C PHE A 183 11.78 -10.70 1.51
N ASP A 184 12.26 -10.79 0.27
CA ASP A 184 13.66 -10.90 -0.07
C ASP A 184 14.10 -9.94 -1.18
N ARG A 185 15.28 -10.19 -1.76
CA ARG A 185 15.83 -9.36 -2.84
C ARG A 185 14.94 -9.34 -4.09
N GLY A 186 14.24 -10.43 -4.39
CA GLY A 186 13.28 -10.50 -5.48
C GLY A 186 12.13 -9.53 -5.28
N ASP A 187 11.62 -9.45 -4.04
CA ASP A 187 10.52 -8.54 -3.68
C ASP A 187 10.95 -7.07 -3.74
N VAL A 188 12.21 -6.76 -3.40
CA VAL A 188 12.78 -5.42 -3.61
C VAL A 188 12.70 -5.04 -5.08
N ALA A 189 13.14 -5.92 -5.99
CA ALA A 189 13.09 -5.66 -7.43
C ALA A 189 11.64 -5.53 -7.92
N TRP A 190 10.74 -6.37 -7.41
CA TRP A 190 9.31 -6.32 -7.70
C TRP A 190 8.68 -4.99 -7.27
N LEU A 191 8.92 -4.54 -6.03
CA LEU A 191 8.36 -3.28 -5.52
C LEU A 191 8.89 -2.06 -6.28
N ARG A 192 10.18 -2.07 -6.67
CA ARG A 192 10.77 -1.06 -7.55
C ARG A 192 10.08 -1.02 -8.91
N ALA A 193 9.88 -2.19 -9.53
CA ALA A 193 9.17 -2.29 -10.80
C ALA A 193 7.73 -1.78 -10.68
N TYR A 194 7.09 -2.00 -9.52
CA TYR A 194 5.76 -1.52 -9.25
C TYR A 194 5.69 0.00 -9.11
N CYS A 195 6.69 0.61 -8.46
CA CYS A 195 6.82 2.08 -8.44
C CYS A 195 6.92 2.64 -9.86
N HIS A 196 7.76 2.06 -10.72
CA HIS A 196 7.89 2.49 -12.12
C HIS A 196 6.59 2.29 -12.93
N LEU A 197 5.89 1.18 -12.72
CA LEU A 197 4.62 0.91 -13.40
C LEU A 197 3.57 1.97 -13.04
N LEU A 198 3.40 2.27 -11.75
CA LEU A 198 2.43 3.28 -11.30
C LEU A 198 2.82 4.67 -11.80
N SER A 199 4.11 5.04 -11.76
CA SER A 199 4.59 6.31 -12.32
C SER A 199 4.31 6.40 -13.81
N ALA A 200 4.59 5.35 -14.59
CA ALA A 200 4.30 5.32 -16.02
C ALA A 200 2.79 5.46 -16.31
N MET A 201 1.92 4.90 -15.47
CA MET A 201 0.47 5.08 -15.62
C MET A 201 0.05 6.54 -15.35
N VAL A 202 0.64 7.19 -14.35
CA VAL A 202 0.40 8.61 -14.06
C VAL A 202 0.87 9.48 -15.21
N GLU A 203 2.09 9.28 -15.70
CA GLU A 203 2.66 10.02 -16.83
C GLU A 203 1.86 9.80 -18.12
N GLY A 204 1.46 8.55 -18.40
CA GLY A 204 0.61 8.23 -19.55
C GLY A 204 -0.76 8.91 -19.47
N TYR A 205 -1.36 9.01 -18.29
CA TYR A 205 -2.59 9.77 -18.08
C TYR A 205 -2.37 11.25 -18.36
N ARG A 206 -1.30 11.85 -17.83
CA ARG A 206 -0.98 13.26 -18.00
C ARG A 206 -0.61 13.64 -19.43
N ALA A 207 0.03 12.73 -20.16
CA ALA A 207 0.41 12.98 -21.56
C ALA A 207 -0.79 13.20 -22.50
N VAL A 208 -1.96 12.67 -22.14
CA VAL A 208 -3.22 12.79 -22.90
C VAL A 208 -4.26 13.65 -22.20
N ASP A 209 -3.89 14.28 -21.08
CA ASP A 209 -4.79 15.08 -20.26
C ASP A 209 -4.78 16.54 -20.73
N GLU A 210 -5.95 17.05 -21.09
CA GLU A 210 -6.16 18.43 -21.53
C GLU A 210 -7.15 19.14 -20.62
N GLU A 211 -6.87 20.41 -20.28
CA GLU A 211 -7.75 21.22 -19.43
C GLU A 211 -9.16 21.36 -20.02
N ALA A 212 -9.27 21.54 -21.34
CA ALA A 212 -10.56 21.66 -22.02
C ALA A 212 -11.48 20.44 -21.90
N GLY A 213 -10.91 19.26 -21.70
CA GLY A 213 -11.66 18.00 -21.50
C GLY A 213 -11.80 17.57 -20.05
N PHE A 214 -11.26 18.32 -19.10
CA PHE A 214 -11.15 17.94 -17.70
C PHE A 214 -12.48 17.61 -17.06
N GLU A 215 -13.44 18.55 -17.08
CA GLU A 215 -14.76 18.38 -16.48
C GLU A 215 -15.42 17.07 -16.95
N ARG A 216 -15.47 16.83 -18.24
CA ARG A 216 -16.09 15.63 -18.83
C ARG A 216 -15.41 14.33 -18.35
N ARG A 217 -14.08 14.33 -18.18
CA ARG A 217 -13.34 13.14 -17.75
C ARG A 217 -13.52 12.81 -16.27
N VAL A 218 -13.71 13.83 -15.43
CA VAL A 218 -13.74 13.65 -13.96
C VAL A 218 -15.13 13.76 -13.34
N THR A 219 -16.16 14.16 -14.10
CA THR A 219 -17.54 14.35 -13.60
C THR A 219 -18.08 13.10 -12.88
N GLY A 220 -17.76 11.90 -13.33
CA GLY A 220 -18.21 10.66 -12.65
C GLY A 220 -17.43 10.32 -11.40
N ILE A 221 -16.24 10.90 -11.25
CA ILE A 221 -15.33 10.59 -10.16
C ILE A 221 -15.48 11.59 -9.02
N PHE A 222 -15.57 12.88 -9.33
CA PHE A 222 -15.63 13.94 -8.32
C PHE A 222 -16.97 14.66 -8.33
N PRO A 223 -17.63 14.80 -7.17
CA PRO A 223 -18.98 15.41 -7.09
C PRO A 223 -18.95 16.94 -7.23
N LYS A 224 -17.79 17.57 -7.02
CA LYS A 224 -17.63 19.02 -7.15
C LYS A 224 -16.40 19.34 -8.01
N ILE A 225 -16.64 20.04 -9.11
CA ILE A 225 -15.62 20.47 -10.05
C ILE A 225 -15.61 21.98 -10.09
N GLU A 226 -14.42 22.59 -9.95
CA GLU A 226 -14.25 24.04 -9.98
C GLU A 226 -14.57 24.57 -11.39
N GLY A 227 -15.46 25.58 -11.47
CA GLY A 227 -15.85 26.19 -12.74
C GLY A 227 -16.85 25.39 -13.57
N ALA A 228 -17.33 24.24 -13.10
CA ALA A 228 -18.37 23.49 -13.81
C ALA A 228 -19.70 24.27 -13.85
N ALA A 229 -20.21 24.47 -15.05
CA ALA A 229 -21.41 25.28 -15.29
C ALA A 229 -22.74 24.54 -15.05
N GLY A 230 -22.71 23.25 -14.67
CA GLY A 230 -23.90 22.43 -14.53
C GLY A 230 -23.89 21.56 -13.28
N LYS A 231 -25.10 21.28 -12.76
CA LYS A 231 -25.27 20.35 -11.63
C LYS A 231 -24.99 18.93 -12.10
N ALA A 232 -24.19 18.18 -11.34
CA ALA A 232 -23.98 16.74 -11.54
C ALA A 232 -25.31 15.91 -11.56
N GLU A 233 -26.43 16.52 -11.19
CA GLU A 233 -27.74 15.89 -11.14
C GLU A 233 -28.37 15.61 -12.51
N ASP A 234 -27.91 16.27 -13.59
CA ASP A 234 -28.50 16.15 -14.93
C ASP A 234 -27.81 15.13 -15.85
N ILE A 235 -26.79 14.43 -15.35
CA ILE A 235 -26.11 13.41 -16.16
C ILE A 235 -26.84 12.09 -16.07
N ASN A 236 -27.49 11.71 -17.17
CA ASN A 236 -28.13 10.39 -17.30
C ASN A 236 -27.07 9.28 -17.40
N TRP A 237 -26.70 8.73 -16.24
CA TRP A 237 -25.73 7.64 -16.10
C TRP A 237 -26.20 6.30 -16.69
N GLN A 238 -27.48 6.15 -17.05
CA GLN A 238 -28.08 4.89 -17.54
C GLN A 238 -27.58 4.51 -18.96
N GLY A 239 -26.91 5.42 -19.67
CA GLY A 239 -26.36 5.16 -21.00
C GLY A 239 -24.85 4.82 -21.01
N LEU A 240 -24.13 5.04 -19.92
CA LEU A 240 -22.71 4.73 -19.83
C LEU A 240 -22.51 3.27 -19.42
N LYS A 241 -22.30 2.38 -20.40
CA LYS A 241 -21.82 1.02 -20.12
C LYS A 241 -20.49 1.13 -19.41
N VAL A 242 -20.44 0.78 -18.11
CA VAL A 242 -19.21 0.54 -17.37
C VAL A 242 -18.54 -0.67 -18.04
N VAL A 243 -17.57 -0.42 -18.88
CA VAL A 243 -16.76 -1.49 -19.48
C VAL A 243 -15.85 -2.02 -18.35
N ASP A 244 -15.97 -3.29 -18.04
CA ASP A 244 -15.19 -3.94 -17.00
C ASP A 244 -13.70 -3.69 -17.26
N ALA A 245 -13.00 -3.07 -16.29
CA ALA A 245 -11.58 -2.74 -16.41
C ALA A 245 -10.70 -3.97 -16.65
N ARG A 246 -11.22 -5.19 -16.41
CA ARG A 246 -10.54 -6.46 -16.68
C ARG A 246 -10.35 -6.74 -18.15
N GLU A 247 -11.29 -6.29 -18.99
CA GLU A 247 -11.19 -6.48 -20.44
C GLU A 247 -10.17 -5.55 -21.07
N ARG A 248 -9.89 -4.39 -20.43
CA ARG A 248 -8.98 -3.37 -20.95
C ARG A 248 -7.52 -3.48 -20.45
N PHE A 249 -7.29 -4.11 -19.29
CA PHE A 249 -5.96 -4.20 -18.70
C PHE A 249 -5.69 -5.62 -18.12
N PRO A 250 -5.35 -6.59 -18.97
CA PRO A 250 -5.02 -7.96 -18.53
C PRO A 250 -3.82 -8.02 -17.56
N ILE A 251 -2.92 -7.01 -17.59
CA ILE A 251 -1.76 -6.90 -16.70
C ILE A 251 -2.18 -6.70 -15.24
N VAL A 252 -3.23 -5.91 -14.97
CA VAL A 252 -3.73 -5.68 -13.60
C VAL A 252 -4.34 -6.96 -13.02
N GLY A 253 -5.05 -7.74 -13.86
CA GLY A 253 -5.58 -9.05 -13.46
C GLY A 253 -4.48 -10.05 -13.09
N GLY A 254 -3.36 -10.06 -13.83
CA GLY A 254 -2.19 -10.89 -13.56
C GLY A 254 -1.49 -10.55 -12.24
N MET A 255 -1.42 -9.27 -11.88
CA MET A 255 -0.83 -8.83 -10.61
C MET A 255 -1.66 -9.25 -9.39
N TYR A 256 -2.99 -9.20 -9.48
CA TYR A 256 -3.86 -9.73 -8.41
C TYR A 256 -3.68 -11.24 -8.24
N PHE A 257 -3.49 -11.96 -9.33
CA PHE A 257 -3.29 -13.40 -9.31
C PHE A 257 -1.97 -13.79 -8.62
N LEU A 258 -0.88 -13.08 -8.91
CA LEU A 258 0.42 -13.29 -8.27
C LEU A 258 0.38 -13.00 -6.77
N LEU A 259 -0.18 -11.86 -6.34
CA LEU A 259 -0.36 -11.55 -4.93
C LEU A 259 -1.26 -12.57 -4.21
N ALA A 260 -2.35 -12.99 -4.84
CA ALA A 260 -3.26 -13.97 -4.25
C ALA A 260 -2.64 -15.37 -4.18
N SER A 261 -1.78 -15.76 -5.13
CA SER A 261 -1.11 -17.07 -5.13
C SER A 261 -0.02 -17.17 -4.07
N GLU A 262 0.67 -16.07 -3.74
CA GLU A 262 1.68 -16.03 -2.67
C GLU A 262 1.07 -16.00 -1.25
N ILE A 263 -0.16 -15.49 -1.11
CA ILE A 263 -0.87 -15.46 0.18
C ILE A 263 -1.63 -16.76 0.45
N ALA A 264 -1.93 -17.54 -0.60
CA ALA A 264 -2.71 -18.79 -0.52
C ALA A 264 -1.86 -20.06 -0.33
N VAL A 265 -0.53 -19.96 -0.27
CA VAL A 265 0.43 -21.03 0.04
C VAL A 265 0.89 -20.90 1.49
#